data_efde7814287b8f7dd8c9eca73f4e52f4
#
_entry.id   efde7814287b8f7dd8c9eca73f4e52f4
#
_cell.length_a   1.000
_cell.length_b   1.000
_cell.length_c   1.000
_cell.angle_alpha   90.00
_cell.angle_beta   90.00
_cell.angle_gamma   90.00
#
_symmetry.space_group_name_H-M   'P 1'
#
loop_
_entity.id
_entity.type
_entity.pdbx_description
1 polymer ?
#
loop_
_entity_poly.entity_id
_entity_poly.type
_entity_poly.pdbx_seq_one_letter_code
_entity_poly.pdbx_strand_id
1 'polypeptide(L)'
;MRVKKDSSAAVLYCVDADNKDHAENIFHALRFAFLIAAQKQALFVLHSVSIFYQGKAWLFSGSSGTGKSTHANLWANRYHTPVLNGDLNVLGIKNGLPYLYGLPWCGTSETYTTTTYPLGGIVFLKQAPFNRVNSLPPDEQALFLMQRMISPTWTKDLLLKNLAFAETLAPLTKIFRLNCTKNPEAAAVMKAAIDQSI
;
A
#
# COMPACT_ATOMS: atom_id res chain seq x y z
N MET A 1 -3.84 17.02 18.12
CA MET A 1 -3.20 15.75 18.52
C MET A 1 -1.81 16.01 19.06
N ARG A 2 -1.44 15.40 20.17
CA ARG A 2 -0.06 15.40 20.69
C ARG A 2 0.45 13.97 20.77
N VAL A 3 1.64 13.73 20.24
CA VAL A 3 2.31 12.44 20.30
C VAL A 3 3.67 12.65 20.97
N LYS A 4 3.92 11.96 22.07
CA LYS A 4 5.23 12.00 22.73
C LYS A 4 6.22 11.15 21.92
N LYS A 5 7.45 11.65 21.76
CA LYS A 5 8.50 11.02 20.94
C LYS A 5 8.75 9.55 21.32
N ASP A 6 8.77 9.24 22.61
CA ASP A 6 9.13 7.92 23.14
C ASP A 6 7.93 7.17 23.74
N SER A 7 6.70 7.61 23.47
CA SER A 7 5.49 6.97 24.00
C SER A 7 4.86 6.03 22.98
N SER A 8 4.37 4.88 23.45
CA SER A 8 3.48 3.99 22.70
C SER A 8 2.04 4.50 22.65
N ALA A 9 1.73 5.60 23.34
CA ALA A 9 0.41 6.20 23.43
C ALA A 9 0.33 7.51 22.64
N ALA A 10 -0.79 7.75 21.99
CA ALA A 10 -1.18 9.02 21.40
C ALA A 10 -2.43 9.54 22.12
N VAL A 11 -2.47 10.84 22.41
CA VAL A 11 -3.64 11.50 23.01
C VAL A 11 -4.26 12.44 21.99
N LEU A 12 -5.53 12.22 21.71
CA LEU A 12 -6.35 13.05 20.85
C LEU A 12 -7.24 13.94 21.74
N TYR A 13 -7.10 15.25 21.60
CA TYR A 13 -8.00 16.21 22.21
C TYR A 13 -9.05 16.59 21.16
N CYS A 14 -10.29 16.21 21.39
CA CYS A 14 -11.42 16.56 20.55
C CYS A 14 -12.21 17.67 21.25
N VAL A 15 -12.63 18.68 20.48
CA VAL A 15 -13.62 19.66 20.94
C VAL A 15 -14.98 19.06 20.62
N ASP A 16 -15.87 19.08 21.59
CA ASP A 16 -17.23 18.61 21.39
C ASP A 16 -17.97 19.57 20.45
N ALA A 17 -18.30 19.09 19.26
CA ALA A 17 -18.99 19.85 18.23
C ALA A 17 -20.01 18.95 17.52
N ASP A 18 -21.28 19.33 17.61
CA ASP A 18 -22.42 18.63 17.03
C ASP A 18 -22.51 18.82 15.50
N ASN A 19 -21.45 18.50 14.74
CA ASN A 19 -21.53 18.53 13.30
C ASN A 19 -20.93 17.29 12.64
N LYS A 20 -21.34 17.00 11.39
CA LYS A 20 -20.85 15.84 10.61
C LYS A 20 -19.33 15.86 10.38
N ASP A 21 -18.72 17.02 10.29
CA ASP A 21 -17.29 17.19 10.08
C ASP A 21 -16.48 16.71 11.29
N HIS A 22 -17.09 16.66 12.46
CA HIS A 22 -16.43 16.23 13.70
C HIS A 22 -16.05 14.72 13.64
N ALA A 23 -16.95 13.86 13.22
CA ALA A 23 -16.68 12.42 13.10
C ALA A 23 -15.57 12.14 12.07
N GLU A 24 -15.56 12.85 10.95
CA GLU A 24 -14.53 12.74 9.92
C GLU A 24 -13.17 13.24 10.44
N ASN A 25 -13.14 14.35 11.17
CA ASN A 25 -11.93 14.87 11.79
C ASN A 25 -11.35 13.91 12.82
N ILE A 26 -12.18 13.29 13.67
CA ILE A 26 -11.75 12.24 14.60
C ILE A 26 -11.18 11.05 13.85
N PHE A 27 -11.86 10.58 12.82
CA PHE A 27 -11.40 9.47 11.97
C PHE A 27 -10.02 9.76 11.37
N HIS A 28 -9.81 10.93 10.80
CA HIS A 28 -8.51 11.33 10.26
C HIS A 28 -7.44 11.44 11.34
N ALA A 29 -7.76 11.98 12.51
CA ALA A 29 -6.83 12.08 13.62
C ALA A 29 -6.42 10.70 14.15
N LEU A 30 -7.35 9.75 14.26
CA LEU A 30 -7.06 8.36 14.62
C LEU A 30 -6.17 7.68 13.59
N ARG A 31 -6.44 7.89 12.29
CA ARG A 31 -5.59 7.38 11.20
C ARG A 31 -4.16 7.92 11.29
N PHE A 32 -3.97 9.21 11.56
CA PHE A 32 -2.64 9.78 11.76
C PHE A 32 -1.94 9.20 12.99
N ALA A 33 -2.63 9.04 14.10
CA ALA A 33 -2.07 8.42 15.30
C ALA A 33 -1.61 6.99 15.01
N PHE A 34 -2.41 6.21 14.28
CA PHE A 34 -2.05 4.87 13.83
C PHE A 34 -0.81 4.88 12.94
N LEU A 35 -0.73 5.75 11.93
CA LEU A 35 0.42 5.82 11.03
C LEU A 35 1.74 6.07 11.78
N ILE A 36 1.71 6.95 12.80
CA ILE A 36 2.89 7.20 13.66
C ILE A 36 3.22 5.96 14.50
N ALA A 37 2.21 5.32 15.10
CA ALA A 37 2.42 4.13 15.92
C ALA A 37 2.95 2.95 15.08
N ALA A 38 2.40 2.73 13.89
CA ALA A 38 2.86 1.72 12.95
C ALA A 38 4.32 1.94 12.55
N GLN A 39 4.70 3.17 12.17
CA GLN A 39 6.07 3.51 11.80
C GLN A 39 7.08 3.30 12.95
N LYS A 40 6.66 3.52 14.21
CA LYS A 40 7.48 3.19 15.38
C LYS A 40 7.73 1.69 15.54
N GLN A 41 6.82 0.86 15.04
CA GLN A 41 6.92 -0.61 15.03
C GLN A 41 7.54 -1.16 13.74
N ALA A 42 8.20 -0.32 12.95
CA ALA A 42 8.74 -0.66 11.63
C ALA A 42 7.67 -1.20 10.65
N LEU A 43 6.43 -0.75 10.79
CA LEU A 43 5.33 -0.99 9.88
C LEU A 43 5.05 0.28 9.08
N PHE A 44 4.94 0.15 7.76
CA PHE A 44 4.82 1.29 6.85
C PHE A 44 3.60 1.11 5.95
N VAL A 45 2.95 2.20 5.63
CA VAL A 45 1.69 2.16 4.89
C VAL A 45 1.89 2.68 3.48
N LEU A 46 1.48 1.86 2.51
CA LEU A 46 1.51 2.17 1.09
C LEU A 46 0.09 2.43 0.58
N HIS A 47 -0.12 3.54 -0.14
CA HIS A 47 -1.37 3.81 -0.84
C HIS A 47 -1.47 2.88 -2.07
N SER A 48 -2.25 1.83 -1.94
CA SER A 48 -2.36 0.76 -2.92
C SER A 48 -3.64 -0.05 -2.73
N VAL A 49 -4.07 -0.74 -3.76
CA VAL A 49 -5.06 -1.82 -3.69
C VAL A 49 -4.33 -3.15 -3.68
N SER A 50 -4.76 -4.11 -2.89
CA SER A 50 -4.13 -5.43 -2.81
C SER A 50 -5.10 -6.55 -3.19
N ILE A 51 -4.55 -7.58 -3.85
CA ILE A 51 -5.23 -8.82 -4.19
C ILE A 51 -4.48 -10.03 -3.62
N PHE A 52 -5.17 -11.15 -3.48
CA PHE A 52 -4.56 -12.42 -3.11
C PHE A 52 -4.40 -13.29 -4.35
N TYR A 53 -3.15 -13.64 -4.70
CA TYR A 53 -2.87 -14.50 -5.84
C TYR A 53 -1.67 -15.40 -5.56
N GLN A 54 -1.81 -16.70 -5.83
CA GLN A 54 -0.80 -17.74 -5.61
C GLN A 54 -0.17 -17.72 -4.20
N GLY A 55 -1.04 -17.67 -3.16
CA GLY A 55 -0.60 -17.73 -1.77
C GLY A 55 0.02 -16.43 -1.24
N LYS A 56 0.07 -15.35 -2.01
CA LYS A 56 0.73 -14.08 -1.68
C LYS A 56 -0.18 -12.87 -1.94
N ALA A 57 0.10 -11.78 -1.23
CA ALA A 57 -0.50 -10.47 -1.50
C ALA A 57 0.27 -9.76 -2.61
N TRP A 58 -0.44 -9.24 -3.60
CA TRP A 58 0.09 -8.40 -4.67
C TRP A 58 -0.54 -7.02 -4.61
N LEU A 59 0.28 -5.97 -4.64
CA LEU A 59 -0.18 -4.60 -4.48
C LEU A 59 -0.14 -3.86 -5.81
N PHE A 60 -1.22 -3.15 -6.12
CA PHE A 60 -1.29 -2.21 -7.24
C PHE A 60 -1.25 -0.79 -6.69
N SER A 61 -0.19 -0.05 -6.98
CA SER A 61 0.04 1.31 -6.51
C SER A 61 0.19 2.29 -7.67
N GLY A 62 0.05 3.56 -7.40
CA GLY A 62 0.13 4.63 -8.40
C GLY A 62 -0.56 5.89 -7.92
N SER A 63 -0.51 6.96 -8.72
CA SER A 63 -1.17 8.24 -8.43
C SER A 63 -2.69 8.06 -8.27
N SER A 64 -3.35 9.03 -7.65
CA SER A 64 -4.82 9.08 -7.66
C SER A 64 -5.33 9.06 -9.10
N GLY A 65 -6.42 8.33 -9.34
CA GLY A 65 -7.00 8.21 -10.68
C GLY A 65 -6.24 7.31 -11.66
N THR A 66 -5.10 6.72 -11.29
CA THR A 66 -4.33 5.83 -12.20
C THR A 66 -5.05 4.55 -12.59
N GLY A 67 -6.06 4.12 -11.81
CA GLY A 67 -6.85 2.92 -12.10
C GLY A 67 -6.51 1.72 -11.22
N LYS A 68 -6.00 1.94 -10.00
CA LYS A 68 -5.67 0.85 -9.04
C LYS A 68 -6.87 -0.08 -8.79
N SER A 69 -8.00 0.48 -8.39
CA SER A 69 -9.24 -0.28 -8.15
C SER A 69 -9.77 -0.93 -9.43
N THR A 70 -9.69 -0.21 -10.56
CA THR A 70 -10.07 -0.77 -11.87
C THR A 70 -9.23 -2.02 -12.18
N HIS A 71 -7.91 -1.94 -11.99
CA HIS A 71 -7.02 -3.06 -12.26
C HIS A 71 -7.29 -4.25 -11.33
N ALA A 72 -7.49 -4.01 -10.03
CA ALA A 72 -7.88 -5.07 -9.09
C ALA A 72 -9.21 -5.72 -9.47
N ASN A 73 -10.20 -4.94 -9.94
CA ASN A 73 -11.48 -5.47 -10.43
C ASN A 73 -11.30 -6.32 -11.71
N LEU A 74 -10.38 -5.96 -12.61
CA LEU A 74 -10.05 -6.82 -13.75
C LEU A 74 -9.54 -8.20 -13.31
N TRP A 75 -8.72 -8.24 -12.25
CA TRP A 75 -8.25 -9.49 -11.68
C TRP A 75 -9.38 -10.28 -11.00
N ALA A 76 -10.20 -9.63 -10.19
CA ALA A 76 -11.33 -10.25 -9.53
C ALA A 76 -12.31 -10.86 -10.54
N ASN A 77 -12.66 -10.11 -11.58
CA ASN A 77 -13.63 -10.56 -12.59
C ASN A 77 -13.07 -11.69 -13.48
N ARG A 78 -11.79 -11.63 -13.86
CA ARG A 78 -11.22 -12.57 -14.81
C ARG A 78 -10.62 -13.81 -14.17
N TYR A 79 -10.05 -13.68 -12.99
CA TYR A 79 -9.30 -14.74 -12.32
C TYR A 79 -9.87 -15.11 -10.95
N HIS A 80 -10.98 -14.51 -10.55
CA HIS A 80 -11.64 -14.72 -9.26
C HIS A 80 -10.70 -14.49 -8.07
N THR A 81 -9.74 -13.55 -8.21
CA THR A 81 -8.80 -13.22 -7.14
C THR A 81 -9.49 -12.34 -6.10
N PRO A 82 -9.43 -12.70 -4.80
CA PRO A 82 -9.95 -11.84 -3.75
C PRO A 82 -9.19 -10.51 -3.68
N VAL A 83 -9.92 -9.40 -3.53
CA VAL A 83 -9.36 -8.13 -3.13
C VAL A 83 -9.19 -8.14 -1.62
N LEU A 84 -7.98 -7.81 -1.13
CA LEU A 84 -7.65 -7.83 0.30
C LEU A 84 -7.89 -6.47 0.96
N ASN A 85 -7.51 -5.38 0.31
CA ASN A 85 -7.77 -4.01 0.76
C ASN A 85 -7.80 -3.05 -0.44
N GLY A 86 -8.74 -2.10 -0.42
CA GLY A 86 -9.01 -1.20 -1.53
C GLY A 86 -8.28 0.14 -1.52
N ASP A 87 -7.53 0.48 -0.45
CA ASP A 87 -6.92 1.82 -0.31
C ASP A 87 -5.56 1.82 0.35
N LEU A 88 -5.45 1.26 1.57
CA LEU A 88 -4.26 1.32 2.41
C LEU A 88 -3.74 -0.06 2.74
N ASN A 89 -2.45 -0.27 2.56
CA ASN A 89 -1.81 -1.54 2.84
C ASN A 89 -0.61 -1.36 3.76
N VAL A 90 -0.61 -2.05 4.90
CA VAL A 90 0.47 -2.05 5.87
C VAL A 90 1.51 -3.07 5.47
N LEU A 91 2.75 -2.64 5.35
CA LEU A 91 3.89 -3.48 5.03
C LEU A 91 4.88 -3.52 6.19
N GLY A 92 5.47 -4.68 6.40
CA GLY A 92 6.55 -4.87 7.37
C GLY A 92 7.44 -6.04 6.96
N ILE A 93 8.59 -6.14 7.63
CA ILE A 93 9.55 -7.22 7.41
C ILE A 93 9.67 -8.01 8.69
N LYS A 94 9.45 -9.32 8.63
CA LYS A 94 9.57 -10.25 9.76
C LYS A 94 10.47 -11.41 9.36
N ASN A 95 11.52 -11.65 10.14
CA ASN A 95 12.51 -12.69 9.86
C ASN A 95 13.11 -12.61 8.44
N GLY A 96 13.37 -11.39 7.95
CA GLY A 96 13.92 -11.15 6.61
C GLY A 96 12.91 -11.31 5.47
N LEU A 97 11.65 -11.59 5.74
CA LEU A 97 10.60 -11.75 4.73
C LEU A 97 9.58 -10.62 4.80
N PRO A 98 9.14 -10.08 3.64
CA PRO A 98 8.15 -9.02 3.60
C PRO A 98 6.72 -9.58 3.72
N TYR A 99 5.88 -8.85 4.46
CA TYR A 99 4.48 -9.19 4.69
C TYR A 99 3.56 -7.98 4.49
N LEU A 100 2.35 -8.27 4.04
CA LEU A 100 1.19 -7.39 4.14
C LEU A 100 0.43 -7.74 5.41
N TYR A 101 0.17 -6.74 6.25
CA TYR A 101 -0.65 -6.85 7.45
C TYR A 101 -2.05 -6.30 7.20
N GLY A 102 -3.07 -7.01 7.67
CA GLY A 102 -4.45 -6.58 7.55
C GLY A 102 -4.72 -5.26 8.27
N LEU A 103 -5.59 -4.45 7.68
CA LEU A 103 -5.91 -3.09 8.14
C LEU A 103 -7.37 -2.77 7.85
N PRO A 104 -8.14 -2.23 8.82
CA PRO A 104 -9.55 -1.93 8.61
C PRO A 104 -9.83 -0.68 7.76
N TRP A 105 -8.82 0.16 7.49
CA TRP A 105 -8.98 1.32 6.61
C TRP A 105 -8.88 0.94 5.14
N CYS A 106 -10.00 1.00 4.45
CA CYS A 106 -10.16 0.51 3.07
C CYS A 106 -10.69 1.58 2.09
N GLY A 107 -10.75 2.85 2.51
CA GLY A 107 -11.32 3.93 1.71
C GLY A 107 -12.80 3.71 1.43
N THR A 108 -13.23 4.02 0.22
CA THR A 108 -14.63 3.86 -0.23
C THR A 108 -14.95 2.43 -0.73
N SER A 109 -13.98 1.52 -0.71
CA SER A 109 -14.17 0.16 -1.25
C SER A 109 -14.92 -0.77 -0.30
N GLU A 110 -14.97 -0.43 0.99
CA GLU A 110 -15.51 -1.27 2.08
C GLU A 110 -14.87 -2.68 2.16
N THR A 111 -13.80 -2.90 1.39
CA THR A 111 -13.10 -4.19 1.31
C THR A 111 -11.80 -4.12 2.11
N TYR A 112 -11.69 -4.96 3.13
CA TYR A 112 -10.47 -5.09 3.94
C TYR A 112 -10.28 -6.51 4.47
N THR A 113 -9.08 -6.80 4.94
CA THR A 113 -8.74 -8.05 5.63
C THR A 113 -8.07 -7.72 6.97
N THR A 114 -8.19 -8.64 7.92
CA THR A 114 -7.44 -8.62 9.19
C THR A 114 -6.31 -9.64 9.21
N THR A 115 -6.19 -10.44 8.14
CA THR A 115 -5.18 -11.50 8.00
C THR A 115 -3.86 -10.95 7.49
N THR A 116 -2.76 -11.56 7.90
CA THR A 116 -1.40 -11.27 7.40
C THR A 116 -1.05 -12.24 6.27
N TYR A 117 -0.47 -11.70 5.19
CA TYR A 117 -0.07 -12.48 4.02
C TYR A 117 1.40 -12.23 3.67
N PRO A 118 2.13 -13.24 3.17
CA PRO A 118 3.42 -13.01 2.51
C PRO A 118 3.25 -12.02 1.36
N LEU A 119 4.17 -11.07 1.21
CA LEU A 119 4.16 -10.14 0.09
C LEU A 119 4.76 -10.80 -1.16
N GLY A 120 4.01 -10.84 -2.25
CA GLY A 120 4.47 -11.34 -3.55
C GLY A 120 5.20 -10.28 -4.35
N GLY A 121 4.65 -9.07 -4.38
CA GLY A 121 5.25 -7.95 -5.09
C GLY A 121 4.38 -6.70 -5.11
N ILE A 122 4.95 -5.65 -5.70
CA ILE A 122 4.33 -4.34 -5.84
C ILE A 122 4.37 -3.93 -7.32
N VAL A 123 3.24 -3.52 -7.86
CA VAL A 123 3.05 -3.12 -9.24
C VAL A 123 2.69 -1.65 -9.29
N PHE A 124 3.56 -0.82 -9.84
CA PHE A 124 3.29 0.59 -10.06
C PHE A 124 2.59 0.79 -11.40
N LEU A 125 1.34 1.23 -11.35
CA LEU A 125 0.52 1.47 -12.53
C LEU A 125 0.81 2.83 -13.16
N LYS A 126 0.86 2.84 -14.50
CA LYS A 126 0.87 4.06 -15.31
C LYS A 126 -0.11 3.88 -16.48
N GLN A 127 -1.01 4.84 -16.67
CA GLN A 127 -1.91 4.84 -17.83
C GLN A 127 -1.11 4.98 -19.13
N ALA A 128 -1.42 4.14 -20.10
CA ALA A 128 -0.80 4.14 -21.43
C ALA A 128 -1.81 3.56 -22.46
N PRO A 129 -1.64 3.85 -23.76
CA PRO A 129 -2.47 3.26 -24.82
C PRO A 129 -2.12 1.80 -25.14
N PHE A 130 -1.19 1.19 -24.39
CA PHE A 130 -0.70 -0.19 -24.56
C PHE A 130 -0.49 -0.84 -23.19
N ASN A 131 -0.35 -2.17 -23.19
CA ASN A 131 -0.07 -2.96 -21.98
C ASN A 131 1.36 -3.51 -22.03
N ARG A 132 2.22 -3.09 -21.10
CA ARG A 132 3.61 -3.55 -20.98
C ARG A 132 4.09 -3.55 -19.54
N VAL A 133 4.63 -4.68 -19.12
CA VAL A 133 5.30 -4.83 -17.81
C VAL A 133 6.80 -4.68 -18.01
N ASN A 134 7.43 -3.96 -17.10
CA ASN A 134 8.88 -3.89 -16.94
C ASN A 134 9.23 -4.06 -15.47
N SER A 135 10.32 -4.74 -15.17
CA SER A 135 10.93 -4.67 -13.83
C SER A 135 11.44 -3.25 -13.61
N LEU A 136 11.23 -2.71 -12.42
CA LEU A 136 11.83 -1.43 -12.03
C LEU A 136 13.34 -1.61 -11.79
N PRO A 137 14.19 -0.74 -12.31
CA PRO A 137 15.61 -0.74 -12.00
C PRO A 137 15.84 -0.62 -10.48
N PRO A 138 16.83 -1.32 -9.90
CA PRO A 138 17.06 -1.33 -8.45
C PRO A 138 17.24 0.07 -7.84
N ASP A 139 17.88 0.96 -8.54
CA ASP A 139 18.15 2.36 -8.16
C ASP A 139 16.86 3.23 -8.13
N GLU A 140 15.81 2.85 -8.86
CA GLU A 140 14.53 3.54 -8.85
C GLU A 140 13.55 2.98 -7.83
N GLN A 141 13.70 1.73 -7.38
CA GLN A 141 12.70 1.00 -6.59
C GLN A 141 12.37 1.71 -5.28
N ALA A 142 13.38 2.11 -4.52
CA ALA A 142 13.17 2.81 -3.24
C ALA A 142 12.44 4.15 -3.43
N LEU A 143 12.76 4.89 -4.49
CA LEU A 143 12.12 6.16 -4.82
C LEU A 143 10.63 5.97 -5.14
N PHE A 144 10.28 4.96 -5.94
CA PHE A 144 8.89 4.65 -6.26
C PHE A 144 8.09 4.24 -5.03
N LEU A 145 8.67 3.46 -4.11
CA LEU A 145 8.07 3.13 -2.84
C LEU A 145 7.81 4.39 -2.01
N MET A 146 8.84 5.23 -1.82
CA MET A 146 8.74 6.48 -1.05
C MET A 146 7.64 7.41 -1.55
N GLN A 147 7.47 7.54 -2.87
CA GLN A 147 6.44 8.39 -3.48
C GLN A 147 5.01 7.95 -3.16
N ARG A 148 4.80 6.70 -2.74
CA ARG A 148 3.48 6.12 -2.47
C ARG A 148 3.27 5.75 -1.01
N MET A 149 4.31 5.86 -0.19
CA MET A 149 4.17 5.72 1.26
C MET A 149 3.42 6.92 1.83
N ILE A 150 2.44 6.63 2.68
CA ILE A 150 1.68 7.64 3.42
C ILE A 150 2.08 7.70 4.89
N SER A 151 3.06 6.89 5.30
CA SER A 151 3.67 6.99 6.63
C SER A 151 4.28 8.38 6.81
N PRO A 152 4.20 8.98 8.02
CA PRO A 152 4.62 10.35 8.27
C PRO A 152 6.06 10.66 7.88
N THR A 153 6.29 11.88 7.35
CA THR A 153 7.60 12.36 6.88
C THR A 153 7.97 13.76 7.38
N TRP A 154 7.16 14.36 8.27
CA TRP A 154 7.33 15.76 8.69
C TRP A 154 8.51 16.05 9.63
N THR A 155 9.24 15.03 10.09
CA THR A 155 10.54 15.20 10.74
C THR A 155 11.61 14.42 9.99
N LYS A 156 12.87 14.84 10.13
CA LYS A 156 14.01 14.12 9.53
C LYS A 156 14.04 12.65 9.94
N ASP A 157 13.80 12.34 11.21
CA ASP A 157 13.80 10.96 11.72
C ASP A 157 12.73 10.09 11.05
N LEU A 158 11.51 10.63 10.89
CA LEU A 158 10.41 9.91 10.26
C LEU A 158 10.67 9.69 8.76
N LEU A 159 11.22 10.70 8.08
CA LEU A 159 11.61 10.59 6.68
C LEU A 159 12.71 9.53 6.49
N LEU A 160 13.75 9.55 7.33
CA LEU A 160 14.83 8.56 7.27
C LEU A 160 14.35 7.14 7.56
N LYS A 161 13.38 6.94 8.45
CA LYS A 161 12.75 5.63 8.69
C LYS A 161 12.02 5.13 7.43
N ASN A 162 11.27 5.98 6.74
CA ASN A 162 10.61 5.60 5.49
C ASN A 162 11.63 5.20 4.42
N LEU A 163 12.70 5.98 4.29
CA LEU A 163 13.76 5.69 3.31
C LEU A 163 14.45 4.36 3.62
N ALA A 164 14.90 4.17 4.87
CA ALA A 164 15.54 2.93 5.28
C ALA A 164 14.63 1.70 5.08
N PHE A 165 13.33 1.83 5.35
CA PHE A 165 12.38 0.75 5.06
C PHE A 165 12.25 0.49 3.56
N ALA A 166 12.13 1.53 2.74
CA ALA A 166 12.01 1.38 1.29
C ALA A 166 13.26 0.71 0.70
N GLU A 167 14.46 1.10 1.13
CA GLU A 167 15.74 0.51 0.74
C GLU A 167 15.86 -0.96 1.18
N THR A 168 15.34 -1.29 2.36
CA THR A 168 15.35 -2.68 2.86
C THR A 168 14.31 -3.55 2.15
N LEU A 169 13.11 -3.00 1.85
CA LEU A 169 12.03 -3.74 1.22
C LEU A 169 12.31 -4.02 -0.27
N ALA A 170 12.92 -3.07 -0.97
CA ALA A 170 13.14 -3.15 -2.41
C ALA A 170 13.83 -4.46 -2.86
N PRO A 171 14.96 -4.90 -2.28
CA PRO A 171 15.61 -6.15 -2.68
C PRO A 171 14.88 -7.42 -2.22
N LEU A 172 13.96 -7.31 -1.27
CA LEU A 172 13.22 -8.44 -0.71
C LEU A 172 11.92 -8.76 -1.45
N THR A 173 11.48 -7.88 -2.37
CA THR A 173 10.21 -8.06 -3.07
C THR A 173 10.35 -7.75 -4.56
N LYS A 174 9.41 -8.23 -5.36
CA LYS A 174 9.36 -7.97 -6.79
C LYS A 174 8.66 -6.65 -7.05
N ILE A 175 9.30 -5.75 -7.79
CA ILE A 175 8.75 -4.45 -8.09
C ILE A 175 8.65 -4.26 -9.60
N PHE A 176 7.42 -4.10 -10.08
CA PHE A 176 7.12 -3.93 -11.49
C PHE A 176 6.54 -2.55 -11.77
N ARG A 177 6.71 -2.10 -13.00
CA ARG A 177 5.96 -1.00 -13.59
C ARG A 177 5.08 -1.56 -14.69
N LEU A 178 3.78 -1.36 -14.58
CA LEU A 178 2.80 -1.72 -15.59
C LEU A 178 2.29 -0.44 -16.28
N ASN A 179 2.69 -0.24 -17.52
CA ASN A 179 2.00 0.68 -18.41
C ASN A 179 0.77 -0.04 -18.93
N CYS A 180 -0.44 0.51 -18.73
CA CYS A 180 -1.66 -0.23 -19.02
C CYS A 180 -2.83 0.63 -19.49
N THR A 181 -3.68 -0.02 -20.27
CA THR A 181 -5.04 0.41 -20.58
C THR A 181 -5.98 0.01 -19.45
N LYS A 182 -7.28 0.32 -19.60
CA LYS A 182 -8.36 -0.14 -18.70
C LYS A 182 -8.97 -1.48 -19.13
N ASN A 183 -8.44 -2.11 -20.17
CA ASN A 183 -8.99 -3.33 -20.75
C ASN A 183 -8.52 -4.59 -20.01
N PRO A 184 -9.26 -5.71 -20.08
CA PRO A 184 -8.93 -6.97 -19.42
C PRO A 184 -7.56 -7.54 -19.77
N GLU A 185 -7.01 -7.20 -20.95
CA GLU A 185 -5.68 -7.61 -21.39
C GLU A 185 -4.56 -7.10 -20.48
N ALA A 186 -4.78 -5.94 -19.81
CA ALA A 186 -3.84 -5.41 -18.83
C ALA A 186 -3.58 -6.39 -17.67
N ALA A 187 -4.65 -7.02 -17.16
CA ALA A 187 -4.52 -8.04 -16.13
C ALA A 187 -3.83 -9.30 -16.65
N ALA A 188 -4.08 -9.70 -17.91
CA ALA A 188 -3.43 -10.87 -18.52
C ALA A 188 -1.92 -10.68 -18.67
N VAL A 189 -1.48 -9.51 -19.14
CA VAL A 189 -0.06 -9.18 -19.29
C VAL A 189 0.64 -9.17 -17.92
N MET A 190 0.00 -8.59 -16.91
CA MET A 190 0.55 -8.58 -15.55
C MET A 190 0.60 -9.98 -14.94
N LYS A 191 -0.46 -10.79 -15.13
CA LYS A 191 -0.49 -12.16 -14.65
C LYS A 191 0.65 -12.99 -15.23
N ALA A 192 0.88 -12.91 -16.53
CA ALA A 192 1.99 -13.61 -17.18
C ALA A 192 3.35 -13.21 -16.56
N ALA A 193 3.57 -11.94 -16.30
CA ALA A 193 4.81 -11.45 -15.66
C ALA A 193 4.95 -11.96 -14.21
N ILE A 194 3.86 -12.01 -13.45
CA ILE A 194 3.87 -12.59 -12.10
C ILE A 194 4.21 -14.08 -12.16
N ASP A 195 3.52 -14.85 -13.02
CA ASP A 195 3.71 -16.31 -13.14
C ASP A 195 5.16 -16.68 -13.53
N GLN A 196 5.79 -15.88 -14.40
CA GLN A 196 7.20 -16.07 -14.78
C GLN A 196 8.18 -15.70 -13.67
N SER A 197 7.73 -14.98 -12.66
CA SER A 197 8.60 -14.45 -11.61
C SER A 197 8.59 -15.29 -10.32
N ILE A 198 7.71 -16.29 -10.22
CA ILE A 198 7.58 -17.20 -9.08
C ILE A 198 8.40 -18.44 -9.32
#